data_2bf550f5ac0ffcd97f62a72211c3a1e1
#
_entry.id   2bf550f5ac0ffcd97f62a72211c3a1e1
#
_cell.length_a   1.000
_cell.length_b   1.000
_cell.length_c   1.000
_cell.angle_alpha   90.00
_cell.angle_beta   90.00
_cell.angle_gamma   90.00
#
_symmetry.space_group_name_H-M   'P 1'
#
loop_
_entity.id
_entity.type
_entity.pdbx_description
1 polymer ?
#
loop_
_entity_poly.entity_id
_entity_poly.type
_entity_poly.pdbx_seq_one_letter_code
_entity_poly.pdbx_strand_id
1 'polypeptide(L)'
;MAVTQEERTATLAEKRQELGEQALRHTTPCGTRQMLDELMLWHEIKEVGEAVQLLVRNAKAEDLPPAEPKVKGPSDIIRHYFRQGMRDRLTALTAELGDTKDRTTIWRLIAYAHSLGAEKSAPLFEIKPHGYEITESVARKLRRAGFAESIKMSADGDE
;
A
#
# COMPACT_ATOMS: atom_id res chain seq x y z
N MET A 1 28.11 3.76 -19.72
CA MET A 1 28.64 3.64 -18.35
C MET A 1 27.58 3.02 -17.45
N ALA A 2 27.95 2.07 -16.62
CA ALA A 2 27.00 1.48 -15.65
C ALA A 2 26.81 2.47 -14.50
N VAL A 3 25.55 2.78 -14.19
CA VAL A 3 25.19 3.59 -13.01
C VAL A 3 25.59 2.82 -11.75
N THR A 4 26.32 3.48 -10.86
CA THR A 4 26.80 2.87 -9.62
C THR A 4 25.64 2.56 -8.66
N GLN A 5 25.86 1.66 -7.70
CA GLN A 5 24.85 1.34 -6.69
C GLN A 5 24.49 2.58 -5.85
N GLU A 6 25.45 3.45 -5.58
CA GLU A 6 25.24 4.68 -4.83
C GLU A 6 24.34 5.67 -5.59
N GLU A 7 24.55 5.84 -6.90
CA GLU A 7 23.71 6.71 -7.75
C GLU A 7 22.27 6.18 -7.84
N ARG A 8 22.08 4.86 -7.95
CA ARG A 8 20.74 4.26 -7.92
C ARG A 8 20.04 4.50 -6.59
N THR A 9 20.77 4.37 -5.49
CA THR A 9 20.22 4.59 -4.13
C THR A 9 19.84 6.05 -3.92
N ALA A 10 20.69 6.99 -4.38
CA ALA A 10 20.41 8.43 -4.32
C ALA A 10 19.16 8.80 -5.15
N THR A 11 19.08 8.31 -6.39
CA THR A 11 17.92 8.55 -7.26
C THR A 11 16.61 8.00 -6.67
N LEU A 12 16.66 6.84 -6.03
CA LEU A 12 15.49 6.26 -5.33
C LEU A 12 15.10 7.10 -4.11
N ALA A 13 16.07 7.61 -3.36
CA ALA A 13 15.81 8.46 -2.21
C ALA A 13 15.15 9.79 -2.63
N GLU A 14 15.64 10.42 -3.70
CA GLU A 14 15.04 11.63 -4.28
C GLU A 14 13.60 11.39 -4.72
N LYS A 15 13.34 10.32 -5.48
CA LYS A 15 11.98 9.97 -5.93
C LYS A 15 11.02 9.74 -4.76
N ARG A 16 11.48 9.07 -3.70
CA ARG A 16 10.66 8.87 -2.50
C ARG A 16 10.34 10.18 -1.79
N GLN A 17 11.31 11.08 -1.74
CA GLN A 17 11.12 12.41 -1.17
C GLN A 17 10.14 13.25 -1.99
N GLU A 18 10.26 13.26 -3.32
CA GLU A 18 9.32 13.93 -4.23
C GLU A 18 7.90 13.38 -4.09
N LEU A 19 7.74 12.07 -3.90
CA LEU A 19 6.45 11.42 -3.71
C LEU A 19 5.91 11.52 -2.27
N GLY A 20 6.64 12.17 -1.35
CA GLY A 20 6.25 12.29 0.05
C GLY A 20 6.24 10.94 0.79
N GLU A 21 7.03 9.96 0.34
CA GLU A 21 7.15 8.66 0.98
C GLU A 21 8.03 8.76 2.22
N GLN A 22 7.52 8.23 3.32
CA GLN A 22 8.27 8.12 4.58
C GLN A 22 8.49 6.65 4.93
N ALA A 23 9.72 6.33 5.34
CA ALA A 23 10.03 5.03 5.92
C ALA A 23 9.37 4.90 7.30
N LEU A 24 8.62 3.83 7.48
CA LEU A 24 8.00 3.47 8.74
C LEU A 24 8.60 2.18 9.28
N ARG A 25 8.72 2.11 10.59
CA ARG A 25 9.24 0.95 11.31
C ARG A 25 8.31 0.63 12.47
N HIS A 26 7.68 -0.52 12.41
CA HIS A 26 6.76 -1.00 13.44
C HIS A 26 7.38 -2.15 14.20
N THR A 27 7.48 -2.01 15.52
CA THR A 27 7.83 -3.11 16.41
C THR A 27 6.54 -3.83 16.82
N THR A 28 6.42 -5.08 16.44
CA THR A 28 5.23 -5.92 16.61
C THR A 28 5.57 -7.16 17.43
N PRO A 29 4.60 -7.87 18.03
CA PRO A 29 4.84 -9.14 18.69
C PRO A 29 5.52 -10.16 17.78
N CYS A 30 6.33 -11.03 18.35
CA CYS A 30 6.99 -12.13 17.63
C CYS A 30 5.96 -13.00 16.89
N GLY A 31 6.29 -13.42 15.68
CA GLY A 31 5.42 -14.18 14.80
C GLY A 31 4.62 -13.31 13.81
N THR A 32 4.53 -12.01 14.04
CA THR A 32 3.81 -11.10 13.12
C THR A 32 4.44 -11.08 11.74
N ARG A 33 5.76 -11.12 11.66
CA ARG A 33 6.48 -11.17 10.38
C ARG A 33 6.18 -12.44 9.61
N GLN A 34 6.15 -13.58 10.28
CA GLN A 34 5.79 -14.86 9.66
C GLN A 34 4.35 -14.83 9.14
N MET A 35 3.39 -14.33 9.92
CA MET A 35 2.01 -14.18 9.47
C MET A 35 1.92 -13.29 8.21
N LEU A 36 2.67 -12.21 8.17
CA LEU A 36 2.72 -11.33 7.00
C LEU A 36 3.33 -12.03 5.79
N ASP A 37 4.41 -12.77 5.96
CA ASP A 37 5.05 -13.52 4.88
C ASP A 37 4.12 -14.61 4.31
N GLU A 38 3.35 -15.29 5.16
CA GLU A 38 2.33 -16.26 4.74
C GLU A 38 1.19 -15.58 3.96
N LEU A 39 0.70 -14.43 4.43
CA LEU A 39 -0.31 -13.64 3.71
C LEU A 39 0.20 -13.19 2.34
N MET A 40 1.43 -12.73 2.27
CA MET A 40 2.06 -12.34 1.00
C MET A 40 2.17 -13.52 0.04
N LEU A 41 2.50 -14.70 0.55
CA LEU A 41 2.54 -15.93 -0.25
C LEU A 41 1.15 -16.32 -0.76
N TRP A 42 0.13 -16.30 0.10
CA TRP A 42 -1.24 -16.66 -0.28
C TRP A 42 -1.83 -15.75 -1.36
N HIS A 43 -1.46 -14.46 -1.33
CA HIS A 43 -2.01 -13.44 -2.24
C HIS A 43 -1.03 -13.00 -3.33
N GLU A 44 0.08 -13.73 -3.50
CA GLU A 44 1.10 -13.49 -4.54
C GLU A 44 1.68 -12.06 -4.51
N ILE A 45 1.81 -11.48 -3.31
CA ILE A 45 2.37 -10.15 -3.09
C ILE A 45 3.86 -10.28 -2.80
N LYS A 46 4.70 -9.52 -3.49
CA LYS A 46 6.16 -9.59 -3.37
C LYS A 46 6.74 -8.57 -2.40
N GLU A 47 6.07 -7.43 -2.23
CA GLU A 47 6.55 -6.30 -1.46
C GLU A 47 5.78 -6.14 -0.14
N VAL A 48 6.53 -6.06 0.97
CA VAL A 48 5.95 -5.83 2.32
C VAL A 48 5.12 -4.55 2.35
N GLY A 49 5.63 -3.48 1.73
CA GLY A 49 4.93 -2.20 1.67
C GLY A 49 3.57 -2.30 0.97
N GLU A 50 3.47 -3.06 -0.11
CA GLU A 50 2.22 -3.30 -0.82
C GLU A 50 1.22 -4.07 0.05
N ALA A 51 1.66 -5.15 0.69
CA ALA A 51 0.79 -5.95 1.56
C ALA A 51 0.21 -5.12 2.71
N VAL A 52 1.06 -4.36 3.41
CA VAL A 52 0.63 -3.50 4.52
C VAL A 52 -0.28 -2.37 4.03
N GLN A 53 0.02 -1.79 2.87
CA GLN A 53 -0.81 -0.75 2.26
C GLN A 53 -2.22 -1.25 1.93
N LEU A 54 -2.34 -2.43 1.34
CA LEU A 54 -3.64 -3.03 1.02
C LEU A 54 -4.44 -3.32 2.28
N LEU A 55 -3.82 -3.85 3.32
CA LEU A 55 -4.47 -4.06 4.61
C LEU A 55 -5.02 -2.75 5.21
N VAL A 56 -4.21 -1.71 5.28
CA VAL A 56 -4.62 -0.40 5.82
C VAL A 56 -5.74 0.22 4.98
N ARG A 57 -5.69 0.04 3.66
CA ARG A 57 -6.67 0.61 2.74
C ARG A 57 -8.02 -0.10 2.80
N ASN A 58 -8.02 -1.43 2.84
CA ASN A 58 -9.21 -2.24 2.67
C ASN A 58 -9.88 -2.66 3.98
N ALA A 59 -9.14 -2.65 5.10
CA ALA A 59 -9.70 -3.01 6.40
C ALA A 59 -10.68 -1.95 6.93
N LYS A 60 -11.71 -2.43 7.59
CA LYS A 60 -12.67 -1.61 8.32
C LYS A 60 -12.53 -1.87 9.81
N ALA A 61 -12.59 -0.81 10.60
CA ALA A 61 -12.46 -0.93 12.06
C ALA A 61 -13.52 -1.84 12.67
N GLU A 62 -14.73 -1.82 12.13
CA GLU A 62 -15.88 -2.64 12.59
C GLU A 62 -15.67 -4.14 12.43
N ASP A 63 -14.82 -4.56 11.48
CA ASP A 63 -14.57 -5.98 11.19
C ASP A 63 -13.50 -6.59 12.10
N LEU A 64 -12.69 -5.76 12.77
CA LEU A 64 -11.61 -6.24 13.62
C LEU A 64 -12.11 -6.63 15.00
N PRO A 65 -11.61 -7.75 15.56
CA PRO A 65 -11.94 -8.14 16.91
C PRO A 65 -11.38 -7.12 17.93
N PRO A 66 -11.93 -7.08 19.16
CA PRO A 66 -11.39 -6.25 20.24
C PRO A 66 -9.88 -6.48 20.42
N ALA A 67 -9.18 -5.45 20.87
CA ALA A 67 -7.75 -5.55 21.11
C ALA A 67 -7.46 -6.59 22.20
N GLU A 68 -6.59 -7.55 21.87
CA GLU A 68 -6.08 -8.49 22.86
C GLU A 68 -5.02 -7.84 23.76
N PRO A 69 -4.87 -8.29 25.01
CA PRO A 69 -3.85 -7.77 25.89
C PRO A 69 -2.45 -8.05 25.30
N LYS A 70 -1.56 -7.08 25.45
CA LYS A 70 -0.18 -7.20 24.95
C LYS A 70 0.53 -8.39 25.57
N VAL A 71 0.99 -9.30 24.74
CA VAL A 71 1.88 -10.37 25.14
C VAL A 71 3.29 -9.78 25.32
N LYS A 72 3.83 -9.93 26.53
CA LYS A 72 5.25 -9.60 26.78
C LYS A 72 6.11 -10.70 26.16
N GLY A 73 7.07 -10.32 25.31
CA GLY A 73 7.96 -11.29 24.67
C GLY A 73 8.84 -10.64 23.61
N PRO A 74 9.59 -11.46 22.86
CA PRO A 74 10.39 -10.99 21.73
C PRO A 74 9.50 -10.29 20.70
N SER A 75 10.10 -9.44 19.88
CA SER A 75 9.39 -8.63 18.90
C SER A 75 9.97 -8.80 17.51
N ASP A 76 9.12 -8.67 16.52
CA ASP A 76 9.46 -8.54 15.11
C ASP A 76 9.46 -7.08 14.68
N ILE A 77 10.16 -6.79 13.59
CA ILE A 77 10.21 -5.46 13.01
C ILE A 77 9.65 -5.54 11.58
N ILE A 78 8.65 -4.71 11.30
CA ILE A 78 8.09 -4.54 9.98
C ILE A 78 8.48 -3.16 9.47
N ARG A 79 9.15 -3.12 8.31
CA ARG A 79 9.61 -1.89 7.66
C ARG A 79 8.92 -1.75 6.31
N HIS A 80 8.40 -0.56 6.05
CA HIS A 80 7.78 -0.22 4.77
C HIS A 80 7.80 1.29 4.53
N TYR A 81 7.38 1.70 3.33
CA TYR A 81 7.25 3.11 2.97
C TYR A 81 5.79 3.43 2.72
N PHE A 82 5.32 4.54 3.28
CA PHE A 82 3.98 5.08 3.01
C PHE A 82 4.05 6.51 2.52
N ARG A 83 3.21 6.82 1.55
CA ARG A 83 2.88 8.20 1.15
C ARG A 83 1.98 8.84 2.20
N GLN A 84 1.88 10.19 2.17
CA GLN A 84 1.11 10.94 3.15
C GLN A 84 -0.32 10.43 3.29
N GLY A 85 -1.04 10.22 2.20
CA GLY A 85 -2.43 9.75 2.25
C GLY A 85 -2.61 8.40 2.95
N MET A 86 -1.65 7.48 2.82
CA MET A 86 -1.68 6.20 3.51
C MET A 86 -1.32 6.32 4.99
N ARG A 87 -0.43 7.26 5.34
CA ARG A 87 -0.14 7.58 6.74
C ARG A 87 -1.37 8.18 7.43
N ASP A 88 -2.06 9.09 6.77
CA ASP A 88 -3.29 9.69 7.27
C ASP A 88 -4.38 8.63 7.46
N ARG A 89 -4.52 7.70 6.52
CA ARG A 89 -5.45 6.56 6.65
C ARG A 89 -5.09 5.66 7.81
N LEU A 90 -3.81 5.33 8.00
CA LEU A 90 -3.35 4.52 9.15
C LEU A 90 -3.66 5.23 10.47
N THR A 91 -3.38 6.52 10.58
CA THR A 91 -3.68 7.32 11.77
C THR A 91 -5.18 7.36 12.06
N ALA A 92 -6.01 7.54 11.03
CA ALA A 92 -7.47 7.50 11.16
C ALA A 92 -7.96 6.13 11.62
N LEU A 93 -7.47 5.05 11.03
CA LEU A 93 -7.82 3.69 11.40
C LEU A 93 -7.38 3.36 12.84
N THR A 94 -6.20 3.81 13.25
CA THR A 94 -5.69 3.68 14.61
C THR A 94 -6.64 4.35 15.62
N ALA A 95 -7.14 5.55 15.31
CA ALA A 95 -8.12 6.25 16.12
C ALA A 95 -9.48 5.55 16.16
N GLU A 96 -9.97 5.08 14.99
CA GLU A 96 -11.24 4.33 14.88
C GLU A 96 -11.22 3.04 15.71
N LEU A 97 -10.07 2.36 15.78
CA LEU A 97 -9.88 1.15 16.57
C LEU A 97 -9.65 1.41 18.06
N GLY A 98 -9.44 2.66 18.46
CA GLY A 98 -9.08 3.03 19.83
C GLY A 98 -7.66 2.62 20.23
N ASP A 99 -6.81 2.33 19.26
CA ASP A 99 -5.41 1.99 19.49
C ASP A 99 -4.60 3.27 19.82
N THR A 100 -3.58 3.12 20.65
CA THR A 100 -2.74 4.26 21.05
C THR A 100 -1.56 4.50 20.11
N LYS A 101 -1.21 3.50 19.30
CA LYS A 101 -0.04 3.53 18.42
C LYS A 101 -0.30 2.78 17.12
N ASP A 102 0.17 3.32 16.02
CA ASP A 102 0.04 2.73 14.67
C ASP A 102 0.60 1.30 14.59
N ARG A 103 1.69 0.99 15.31
CA ARG A 103 2.25 -0.36 15.37
C ARG A 103 1.26 -1.41 15.90
N THR A 104 0.41 -1.03 16.83
CA THR A 104 -0.64 -1.90 17.37
C THR A 104 -1.69 -2.18 16.30
N THR A 105 -2.10 -1.16 15.57
CA THR A 105 -3.03 -1.28 14.44
C THR A 105 -2.47 -2.19 13.36
N ILE A 106 -1.21 -2.00 12.95
CA ILE A 106 -0.55 -2.86 11.96
C ILE A 106 -0.52 -4.32 12.41
N TRP A 107 -0.13 -4.59 13.65
CA TRP A 107 -0.17 -5.94 14.20
C TRP A 107 -1.57 -6.54 14.16
N ARG A 108 -2.57 -5.81 14.62
CA ARG A 108 -3.98 -6.27 14.63
C ARG A 108 -4.49 -6.59 13.23
N LEU A 109 -4.17 -5.76 12.24
CA LEU A 109 -4.54 -5.99 10.84
C LEU A 109 -3.93 -7.28 10.30
N ILE A 110 -2.64 -7.50 10.54
CA ILE A 110 -1.95 -8.70 10.08
C ILE A 110 -2.50 -9.94 10.77
N ALA A 111 -2.66 -9.90 12.08
CA ALA A 111 -3.21 -11.02 12.86
C ALA A 111 -4.65 -11.34 12.45
N TYR A 112 -5.48 -10.34 12.23
CA TYR A 112 -6.86 -10.50 11.76
C TYR A 112 -6.89 -11.13 10.36
N ALA A 113 -6.17 -10.58 9.40
CA ALA A 113 -6.13 -11.12 8.05
C ALA A 113 -5.64 -12.58 8.03
N HIS A 114 -4.60 -12.87 8.82
CA HIS A 114 -4.06 -14.23 8.93
C HIS A 114 -5.08 -15.21 9.56
N SER A 115 -5.81 -14.76 10.56
CA SER A 115 -6.85 -15.59 11.21
C SER A 115 -8.01 -15.98 10.29
N LEU A 116 -8.27 -15.18 9.25
CA LEU A 116 -9.29 -15.46 8.24
C LEU A 116 -8.90 -16.61 7.28
N GLY A 117 -7.60 -16.89 7.13
CA GLY A 117 -7.06 -17.80 6.11
C GLY A 117 -7.03 -17.21 4.71
N ALA A 118 -6.44 -17.94 3.76
CA ALA A 118 -6.18 -17.45 2.41
C ALA A 118 -7.44 -17.00 1.66
N GLU A 119 -8.50 -17.77 1.72
CA GLU A 119 -9.74 -17.49 0.98
C GLU A 119 -10.48 -16.26 1.52
N LYS A 120 -10.71 -16.21 2.82
CA LYS A 120 -11.49 -15.14 3.46
C LYS A 120 -10.72 -13.83 3.60
N SER A 121 -9.40 -13.86 3.60
CA SER A 121 -8.56 -12.64 3.61
C SER A 121 -8.40 -12.00 2.23
N ALA A 122 -8.75 -12.69 1.15
CA ALA A 122 -8.60 -12.17 -0.23
C ALA A 122 -9.18 -10.77 -0.45
N PRO A 123 -10.37 -10.40 0.06
CA PRO A 123 -10.91 -9.04 -0.10
C PRO A 123 -10.04 -7.96 0.54
N LEU A 124 -9.23 -8.28 1.55
CA LEU A 124 -8.30 -7.33 2.19
C LEU A 124 -7.09 -7.01 1.31
N PHE A 125 -6.78 -7.87 0.35
CA PHE A 125 -5.65 -7.71 -0.58
C PHE A 125 -6.10 -7.37 -2.00
N GLU A 126 -7.39 -7.09 -2.20
CA GLU A 126 -7.93 -6.73 -3.48
C GLU A 126 -7.54 -5.30 -3.86
N ILE A 127 -7.04 -5.12 -5.09
CA ILE A 127 -6.80 -3.80 -5.66
C ILE A 127 -8.12 -3.29 -6.22
N LYS A 128 -8.80 -2.47 -5.44
CA LYS A 128 -10.03 -1.82 -5.91
C LYS A 128 -9.69 -0.79 -6.99
N PRO A 129 -10.32 -0.86 -8.16
CA PRO A 129 -10.14 0.18 -9.16
C PRO A 129 -10.53 1.52 -8.55
N HIS A 130 -9.65 2.52 -8.70
CA HIS A 130 -10.04 3.88 -8.37
C HIS A 130 -11.20 4.27 -9.29
N GLY A 131 -12.33 4.63 -8.72
CA GLY A 131 -13.37 5.34 -9.45
C GLY A 131 -12.84 6.73 -9.81
N TYR A 132 -12.07 6.81 -10.89
CA TYR A 132 -11.73 8.10 -11.47
C TYR A 132 -13.02 8.65 -12.07
N GLU A 133 -13.66 9.60 -11.41
CA GLU A 133 -14.51 10.52 -12.11
C GLU A 133 -13.60 11.30 -13.07
N ILE A 134 -13.67 10.96 -14.34
CA ILE A 134 -12.99 11.71 -15.39
C ILE A 134 -13.64 13.09 -15.39
N THR A 135 -13.00 14.05 -14.74
CA THR A 135 -13.46 15.44 -14.77
C THR A 135 -13.53 15.89 -16.23
N GLU A 136 -14.48 16.74 -16.57
CA GLU A 136 -14.69 17.20 -17.94
C GLU A 136 -13.41 17.82 -18.56
N SER A 137 -12.56 18.43 -17.74
CA SER A 137 -11.25 18.96 -18.15
C SER A 137 -10.28 17.86 -18.59
N VAL A 138 -10.25 16.73 -17.90
CA VAL A 138 -9.41 15.56 -18.24
C VAL A 138 -9.96 14.87 -19.49
N ALA A 139 -11.28 14.69 -19.59
CA ALA A 139 -11.93 14.13 -20.77
C ALA A 139 -11.66 14.98 -22.03
N ARG A 140 -11.63 16.31 -21.87
CA ARG A 140 -11.29 17.24 -22.96
C ARG A 140 -9.82 17.14 -23.39
N LYS A 141 -8.88 16.99 -22.44
CA LYS A 141 -7.47 16.76 -22.73
C LYS A 141 -7.22 15.45 -23.44
N LEU A 142 -7.88 14.36 -23.00
CA LEU A 142 -7.79 13.04 -23.62
C LEU A 142 -8.33 13.04 -25.05
N ARG A 143 -9.48 13.72 -25.30
CA ARG A 143 -10.04 13.87 -26.65
C ARG A 143 -9.10 14.66 -27.58
N ARG A 144 -8.50 15.74 -27.09
CA ARG A 144 -7.51 16.53 -27.88
C ARG A 144 -6.27 15.71 -28.21
N ALA A 145 -5.73 14.94 -27.25
CA ALA A 145 -4.58 14.07 -27.47
C ALA A 145 -4.89 12.97 -28.49
N GLY A 146 -6.03 12.28 -28.36
CA GLY A 146 -6.47 11.26 -29.31
C GLY A 146 -6.72 11.81 -30.72
N PHE A 147 -7.26 13.03 -30.83
CA PHE A 147 -7.50 13.68 -32.12
C PHE A 147 -6.17 14.11 -32.80
N ALA A 148 -5.19 14.60 -32.02
CA ALA A 148 -3.86 14.94 -32.53
C ALA A 148 -3.09 13.71 -33.02
N GLU A 149 -3.27 12.57 -32.37
CA GLU A 149 -2.62 11.31 -32.72
C GLU A 149 -3.25 10.68 -33.99
N SER A 150 -4.57 10.77 -34.14
CA SER A 150 -5.26 10.32 -35.36
C SER A 150 -4.91 11.15 -36.59
N ILE A 151 -4.67 12.46 -36.45
CA ILE A 151 -4.19 13.33 -37.56
C ILE A 151 -2.77 12.95 -37.97
N LYS A 152 -1.88 12.64 -37.01
CA LYS A 152 -0.53 12.17 -37.33
C LYS A 152 -0.52 10.85 -38.09
N MET A 153 -1.34 9.88 -37.66
CA MET A 153 -1.46 8.59 -38.35
C MET A 153 -2.03 8.73 -39.77
N SER A 154 -2.90 9.70 -40.03
CA SER A 154 -3.44 9.96 -41.37
C SER A 154 -2.42 10.64 -42.28
N ALA A 155 -1.49 11.44 -41.72
CA ALA A 155 -0.46 12.13 -42.50
C ALA A 155 0.71 11.19 -42.89
N ASP A 156 1.00 10.16 -42.06
CA ASP A 156 2.06 9.18 -42.32
C ASP A 156 1.60 8.02 -43.23
N GLY A 157 0.33 7.97 -43.61
CA GLY A 157 -0.24 6.92 -44.47
C GLY A 157 -0.34 7.23 -45.97
N ASP A 158 0.12 8.42 -46.40
CA ASP A 158 0.01 8.90 -47.79
C ASP A 158 1.38 8.95 -48.54
N GLU A 159 2.36 8.10 -48.14
CA GLU A 159 3.58 7.85 -48.96
C GLU A 159 3.61 6.47 -49.56
#